data_8d268e0b954a58a82d0f9a99dce23726
#
_entry.id   8d268e0b954a58a82d0f9a99dce23726
#
_cell.length_a   1.000
_cell.length_b   1.000
_cell.length_c   1.000
_cell.angle_alpha   90.00
_cell.angle_beta   90.00
_cell.angle_gamma   90.00
#
_symmetry.space_group_name_H-M   'P 1'
#
loop_
_entity.id
_entity.type
_entity.pdbx_description
1 polymer ?
#
loop_
_entity_poly.entity_id
_entity_poly.type
_entity_poly.pdbx_seq_one_letter_code
_entity_poly.pdbx_strand_id
1 'polypeptide(L)'
;MITTTEYGDVLRFDLARTIAGRGRYWTTAYFVDGIMVDTGCAHTSGELESALMERSLDRIINTHSHEDHIGGNGPVQRQRPGLEILAHPLALPVLKNPAKMQPLQPYRKFFWGWPEPCEANPISDGAVIETNQYTFRAIYTPGHSEDHLCLYEPQEGWLFTGDLFVGGKDRALRKDYNIWQIITSLKSIKGLHLRKLFPGCASVREEPQQSLEDKIAYLEDLGGRVLELHKRGWKVSAIARELLGGPMWVEIVTLGHFSRRQLVLSYLQMKSDDVDDPYPDKSGG
;
A
#
# COMPACT_ATOMS: atom_id res chain seq x y z
N MET A 1 8.50 -7.55 15.57
CA MET A 1 9.86 -6.97 15.36
C MET A 1 9.70 -5.60 14.74
N ILE A 2 10.37 -4.62 15.32
CA ILE A 2 10.39 -3.25 14.83
C ILE A 2 11.84 -2.79 14.69
N THR A 3 12.14 -2.02 13.65
CA THR A 3 13.39 -1.27 13.49
C THR A 3 13.06 0.16 13.10
N THR A 4 13.94 1.09 13.47
CA THR A 4 13.72 2.52 13.21
C THR A 4 14.88 3.09 12.42
N THR A 5 14.59 4.05 11.54
CA THR A 5 15.57 4.81 10.78
C THR A 5 15.13 6.28 10.70
N GLU A 6 16.03 7.21 10.95
CA GLU A 6 15.77 8.64 10.88
C GLU A 6 16.12 9.21 9.51
N TYR A 7 15.25 10.06 8.99
CA TYR A 7 15.44 10.83 7.76
C TYR A 7 15.18 12.33 8.05
N GLY A 8 16.10 12.94 8.80
CA GLY A 8 15.86 14.26 9.39
C GLY A 8 14.76 14.15 10.45
N ASP A 9 13.71 14.95 10.31
CA ASP A 9 12.61 14.97 11.28
C ASP A 9 11.58 13.85 11.07
N VAL A 10 11.73 13.06 10.01
CA VAL A 10 10.89 11.90 9.73
C VAL A 10 11.52 10.64 10.33
N LEU A 11 10.83 10.01 11.27
CA LEU A 11 11.19 8.71 11.82
C LEU A 11 10.41 7.61 11.09
N ARG A 12 11.13 6.71 10.46
CA ARG A 12 10.59 5.51 9.81
C ARG A 12 10.59 4.35 10.78
N PHE A 13 9.48 3.62 10.83
CA PHE A 13 9.32 2.35 11.50
C PHE A 13 9.16 1.25 10.45
N ASP A 14 10.09 0.32 10.41
CA ASP A 14 9.91 -0.93 9.66
C ASP A 14 9.37 -2.00 10.61
N LEU A 15 8.21 -2.52 10.31
CA LEU A 15 7.38 -3.37 11.15
C LEU A 15 7.20 -4.73 10.49
N ALA A 16 7.50 -5.82 11.19
CA ALA A 16 7.35 -7.15 10.64
C ALA A 16 6.93 -8.17 11.69
N ARG A 17 6.08 -9.09 11.28
CA ARG A 17 5.81 -10.28 12.09
C ARG A 17 7.10 -11.07 12.33
N THR A 18 7.38 -11.44 13.57
CA THR A 18 8.50 -12.30 13.90
C THR A 18 8.10 -13.77 13.73
N ILE A 19 8.77 -14.49 12.85
CA ILE A 19 8.60 -15.93 12.63
C ILE A 19 9.98 -16.58 12.72
N ALA A 20 10.13 -17.53 13.64
CA ALA A 20 11.41 -18.21 13.93
C ALA A 20 12.58 -17.21 14.13
N GLY A 21 12.34 -16.16 14.91
CA GLY A 21 13.35 -15.15 15.26
C GLY A 21 13.69 -14.17 14.14
N ARG A 22 12.98 -14.21 12.99
CA ARG A 22 13.23 -13.32 11.85
C ARG A 22 12.00 -12.50 11.51
N GLY A 23 12.19 -11.22 11.16
CA GLY A 23 11.13 -10.37 10.61
C GLY A 23 10.71 -10.86 9.22
N ARG A 24 9.40 -10.97 9.02
CA ARG A 24 8.79 -11.39 7.75
C ARG A 24 7.65 -10.45 7.39
N TYR A 25 7.49 -10.19 6.09
CA TYR A 25 6.37 -9.37 5.58
C TYR A 25 6.38 -7.96 6.18
N TRP A 26 7.46 -7.25 5.86
CA TRP A 26 7.71 -5.90 6.34
C TRP A 26 6.70 -4.90 5.77
N THR A 27 6.18 -4.07 6.66
CA THR A 27 5.40 -2.88 6.34
C THR A 27 6.06 -1.67 6.99
N THR A 28 5.73 -0.47 6.54
CA THR A 28 6.38 0.73 7.03
C THR A 28 5.33 1.73 7.52
N ALA A 29 5.64 2.37 8.64
CA ALA A 29 4.89 3.50 9.15
C ALA A 29 5.87 4.65 9.42
N TYR A 30 5.37 5.89 9.47
CA TYR A 30 6.22 7.06 9.67
C TYR A 30 5.68 7.95 10.78
N PHE A 31 6.60 8.53 11.56
CA PHE A 31 6.27 9.54 12.55
C PHE A 31 6.98 10.85 12.22
N VAL A 32 6.25 11.95 12.26
CA VAL A 32 6.79 13.29 12.04
C VAL A 32 5.92 14.31 12.78
N ASP A 33 6.52 15.10 13.66
CA ASP A 33 5.93 16.24 14.36
C ASP A 33 4.49 15.99 14.90
N GLY A 34 4.35 14.91 15.68
CA GLY A 34 3.06 14.52 16.28
C GLY A 34 2.10 13.75 15.37
N ILE A 35 2.45 13.55 14.11
CA ILE A 35 1.65 12.75 13.19
C ILE A 35 2.28 11.37 12.98
N MET A 36 1.44 10.33 13.00
CA MET A 36 1.78 8.99 12.54
C MET A 36 1.11 8.73 11.19
N VAL A 37 1.88 8.39 10.16
CA VAL A 37 1.36 7.95 8.85
C VAL A 37 1.39 6.42 8.83
N ASP A 38 0.21 5.82 8.83
CA ASP A 38 -0.05 4.39 9.02
C ASP A 38 0.45 3.84 10.37
N THR A 39 0.11 2.59 10.69
CA THR A 39 0.43 1.95 11.97
C THR A 39 0.91 0.51 11.83
N GLY A 40 1.20 0.07 10.61
CA GLY A 40 1.66 -1.28 10.36
C GLY A 40 0.61 -2.35 10.62
N CYS A 41 1.07 -3.57 10.88
CA CYS A 41 0.20 -4.73 11.05
C CYS A 41 -0.14 -5.01 12.52
N ALA A 42 -1.24 -5.74 12.75
CA ALA A 42 -1.72 -6.05 14.10
C ALA A 42 -0.71 -6.85 14.94
N HIS A 43 0.15 -7.65 14.31
CA HIS A 43 1.19 -8.42 15.01
C HIS A 43 2.29 -7.56 15.64
N THR A 44 2.40 -6.29 15.27
CA THR A 44 3.45 -5.36 15.74
C THR A 44 2.89 -4.18 16.53
N SER A 45 1.60 -4.19 16.83
CA SER A 45 0.94 -3.07 17.53
C SER A 45 1.55 -2.77 18.91
N GLY A 46 1.90 -3.80 19.66
CA GLY A 46 2.52 -3.62 20.99
C GLY A 46 3.94 -3.06 20.92
N GLU A 47 4.75 -3.49 19.95
CA GLU A 47 6.08 -2.91 19.73
C GLU A 47 6.00 -1.46 19.25
N LEU A 48 5.04 -1.16 18.36
CA LEU A 48 4.82 0.22 17.90
C LEU A 48 4.39 1.11 19.06
N GLU A 49 3.45 0.66 19.87
CA GLU A 49 2.99 1.40 21.04
C GLU A 49 4.13 1.70 22.02
N SER A 50 4.98 0.70 22.30
CA SER A 50 6.15 0.88 23.15
C SER A 50 7.13 1.90 22.56
N ALA A 51 7.34 1.89 21.25
CA ALA A 51 8.21 2.84 20.55
C ALA A 51 7.65 4.28 20.53
N LEU A 52 6.33 4.43 20.68
CA LEU A 52 5.64 5.71 20.72
C LEU A 52 5.41 6.24 22.15
N MET A 53 5.77 5.50 23.18
CA MET A 53 5.40 5.81 24.59
C MET A 53 5.88 7.19 25.03
N GLU A 54 7.09 7.57 24.66
CA GLU A 54 7.71 8.86 25.04
C GLU A 54 7.48 9.98 24.02
N ARG A 55 6.66 9.72 22.97
CA ARG A 55 6.40 10.67 21.90
C ARG A 55 5.02 11.30 22.04
N SER A 56 4.93 12.60 21.86
CA SER A 56 3.63 13.26 21.67
C SER A 56 3.07 12.78 20.32
N LEU A 57 1.95 12.09 20.36
CA LEU A 57 1.22 11.65 19.18
C LEU A 57 -0.16 12.29 19.21
N ASP A 58 -0.42 13.18 18.28
CA ASP A 58 -1.64 13.97 18.19
C ASP A 58 -2.64 13.33 17.21
N ARG A 59 -2.12 12.74 16.11
CA ARG A 59 -2.95 12.17 15.05
C ARG A 59 -2.31 10.94 14.40
N ILE A 60 -3.17 10.04 13.94
CA ILE A 60 -2.83 9.00 12.97
C ILE A 60 -3.51 9.36 11.66
N ILE A 61 -2.80 9.28 10.54
CA ILE A 61 -3.35 9.46 9.20
C ILE A 61 -3.12 8.16 8.43
N ASN A 62 -4.19 7.47 8.06
CA ASN A 62 -4.07 6.26 7.27
C ASN A 62 -4.05 6.59 5.78
N THR A 63 -3.09 6.03 5.08
CA THR A 63 -3.02 6.12 3.62
C THR A 63 -4.13 5.33 2.97
N HIS A 64 -4.49 4.18 3.53
CA HIS A 64 -5.61 3.34 3.09
C HIS A 64 -5.93 2.28 4.16
N SER A 65 -7.00 1.50 3.96
CA SER A 65 -7.53 0.59 4.99
C SER A 65 -7.03 -0.85 4.92
N HIS A 66 -5.92 -1.15 4.24
CA HIS A 66 -5.36 -2.49 4.30
C HIS A 66 -4.81 -2.85 5.69
N GLU A 67 -4.92 -4.12 6.06
CA GLU A 67 -4.62 -4.64 7.41
C GLU A 67 -3.17 -4.42 7.86
N ASP A 68 -2.27 -4.23 6.95
CA ASP A 68 -0.86 -3.96 7.20
C ASP A 68 -0.53 -2.46 7.32
N HIS A 69 -1.54 -1.61 7.20
CA HIS A 69 -1.44 -0.16 7.41
C HIS A 69 -2.24 0.33 8.62
N ILE A 70 -3.34 -0.36 8.96
CA ILE A 70 -4.24 0.06 10.04
C ILE A 70 -4.16 -0.83 11.28
N GLY A 71 -3.26 -1.82 11.30
CA GLY A 71 -3.23 -2.86 12.34
C GLY A 71 -2.95 -2.36 13.76
N GLY A 72 -2.23 -1.26 13.90
CA GLY A 72 -1.95 -0.62 15.18
C GLY A 72 -2.99 0.42 15.63
N ASN A 73 -3.93 0.82 14.79
CA ASN A 73 -4.87 1.91 15.08
C ASN A 73 -5.64 1.71 16.38
N GLY A 74 -6.38 0.61 16.50
CA GLY A 74 -7.21 0.33 17.68
C GLY A 74 -6.41 0.22 18.99
N PRO A 75 -5.34 -0.58 19.04
CA PRO A 75 -4.45 -0.62 20.21
C PRO A 75 -3.90 0.74 20.63
N VAL A 76 -3.34 1.52 19.69
CA VAL A 76 -2.75 2.83 19.98
C VAL A 76 -3.82 3.82 20.44
N GLN A 77 -5.02 3.84 19.82
CA GLN A 77 -6.11 4.75 20.20
C GLN A 77 -6.63 4.44 21.62
N ARG A 78 -6.71 3.17 22.00
CA ARG A 78 -7.14 2.80 23.37
C ARG A 78 -6.19 3.33 24.46
N GLN A 79 -4.90 3.39 24.18
CA GLN A 79 -3.90 3.88 25.14
C GLN A 79 -3.82 5.40 25.19
N ARG A 80 -4.37 6.08 24.17
CA ARG A 80 -4.34 7.54 24.03
C ARG A 80 -5.76 8.08 23.83
N PRO A 81 -6.53 8.25 24.93
CA PRO A 81 -7.86 8.87 24.84
C PRO A 81 -7.78 10.25 24.20
N GLY A 82 -8.60 10.47 23.15
CA GLY A 82 -8.61 11.71 22.39
C GLY A 82 -7.70 11.73 21.15
N LEU A 83 -6.92 10.64 20.91
CA LEU A 83 -6.13 10.51 19.69
C LEU A 83 -7.05 10.48 18.45
N GLU A 84 -6.84 11.44 17.56
CA GLU A 84 -7.57 11.53 16.31
C GLU A 84 -6.97 10.58 15.26
N ILE A 85 -7.84 9.80 14.60
CA ILE A 85 -7.46 9.01 13.41
C ILE A 85 -8.17 9.59 12.21
N LEU A 86 -7.42 9.90 11.16
CA LEU A 86 -7.92 10.45 9.91
C LEU A 86 -7.75 9.43 8.78
N ALA A 87 -8.78 9.23 7.98
CA ALA A 87 -8.74 8.34 6.84
C ALA A 87 -9.71 8.80 5.73
N HIS A 88 -9.50 8.33 4.52
CA HIS A 88 -10.44 8.59 3.42
C HIS A 88 -11.87 8.11 3.81
N PRO A 89 -12.94 8.80 3.41
CA PRO A 89 -14.31 8.41 3.76
C PRO A 89 -14.66 6.94 3.46
N LEU A 90 -14.14 6.38 2.38
CA LEU A 90 -14.33 4.97 2.01
C LEU A 90 -13.64 3.99 2.96
N ALA A 91 -12.63 4.42 3.73
CA ALA A 91 -11.95 3.60 4.72
C ALA A 91 -12.77 3.46 6.02
N LEU A 92 -13.59 4.43 6.38
CA LEU A 92 -14.27 4.50 7.68
C LEU A 92 -15.07 3.24 8.04
N PRO A 93 -15.88 2.66 7.13
CA PRO A 93 -16.58 1.41 7.42
C PRO A 93 -15.63 0.24 7.78
N VAL A 94 -14.46 0.17 7.12
CA VAL A 94 -13.44 -0.84 7.40
C VAL A 94 -12.84 -0.60 8.78
N LEU A 95 -12.42 0.63 9.09
CA LEU A 95 -11.84 0.99 10.38
C LEU A 95 -12.80 0.72 11.55
N LYS A 96 -14.08 0.98 11.36
CA LYS A 96 -15.11 0.74 12.37
C LYS A 96 -15.41 -0.75 12.58
N ASN A 97 -15.33 -1.57 11.53
CA ASN A 97 -15.60 -3.01 11.63
C ASN A 97 -14.77 -3.81 10.62
N PRO A 98 -13.45 -3.92 10.83
CA PRO A 98 -12.54 -4.52 9.85
C PRO A 98 -12.88 -5.99 9.56
N ALA A 99 -13.29 -6.75 10.56
CA ALA A 99 -13.62 -8.17 10.39
C ALA A 99 -14.80 -8.41 9.44
N LYS A 100 -15.78 -7.50 9.44
CA LYS A 100 -16.98 -7.60 8.59
C LYS A 100 -16.75 -6.98 7.22
N MET A 101 -16.15 -5.80 7.18
CA MET A 101 -16.05 -4.98 5.96
C MET A 101 -14.88 -5.40 5.05
N GLN A 102 -13.84 -5.99 5.64
CA GLN A 102 -12.66 -6.48 4.92
C GLN A 102 -12.29 -7.88 5.39
N PRO A 103 -13.08 -8.92 5.01
CA PRO A 103 -12.77 -10.30 5.40
C PRO A 103 -11.44 -10.73 4.81
N LEU A 104 -10.47 -11.03 5.69
CA LEU A 104 -9.13 -11.39 5.27
C LEU A 104 -9.05 -12.85 4.84
N GLN A 105 -8.40 -13.10 3.71
CA GLN A 105 -7.99 -14.43 3.33
C GLN A 105 -7.02 -15.01 4.38
N PRO A 106 -6.93 -16.35 4.53
CA PRO A 106 -6.12 -17.00 5.55
C PRO A 106 -4.65 -16.53 5.57
N TYR A 107 -4.05 -16.31 4.39
CA TYR A 107 -2.67 -15.83 4.30
C TYR A 107 -2.50 -14.40 4.82
N ARG A 108 -3.47 -13.49 4.56
CA ARG A 108 -3.44 -12.10 5.06
C ARG A 108 -3.52 -12.10 6.58
N LYS A 109 -4.47 -12.84 7.15
CA LYS A 109 -4.58 -13.03 8.59
C LYS A 109 -3.30 -13.62 9.19
N PHE A 110 -2.69 -14.58 8.51
CA PHE A 110 -1.44 -15.19 8.99
C PHE A 110 -0.28 -14.17 8.99
N PHE A 111 -0.13 -13.37 7.95
CA PHE A 111 1.00 -12.46 7.81
C PHE A 111 0.86 -11.19 8.65
N TRP A 112 -0.31 -10.56 8.67
CA TRP A 112 -0.51 -9.24 9.27
C TRP A 112 -1.45 -9.22 10.47
N GLY A 113 -2.25 -10.26 10.66
CA GLY A 113 -3.24 -10.32 11.73
C GLY A 113 -4.54 -9.57 11.39
N TRP A 114 -5.47 -9.55 12.35
CA TRP A 114 -6.71 -8.79 12.23
C TRP A 114 -6.53 -7.42 12.88
N PRO A 115 -6.78 -6.31 12.14
CA PRO A 115 -6.93 -5.01 12.77
C PRO A 115 -8.07 -5.02 13.77
N GLU A 116 -7.91 -4.29 14.85
CA GLU A 116 -8.98 -4.03 15.79
C GLU A 116 -9.80 -2.81 15.37
N PRO A 117 -11.12 -2.76 15.68
CA PRO A 117 -11.93 -1.59 15.44
C PRO A 117 -11.35 -0.33 16.07
N CYS A 118 -11.50 0.80 15.37
CA CYS A 118 -11.17 2.12 15.89
C CYS A 118 -12.17 3.17 15.37
N GLU A 119 -12.24 4.31 16.04
CA GLU A 119 -13.02 5.46 15.59
C GLU A 119 -12.12 6.40 14.77
N ALA A 120 -12.58 6.80 13.59
CA ALA A 120 -11.82 7.67 12.70
C ALA A 120 -12.72 8.73 12.08
N ASN A 121 -12.12 9.87 11.77
CA ASN A 121 -12.76 11.01 11.10
C ASN A 121 -12.40 11.01 9.60
N PRO A 122 -13.30 11.50 8.73
CA PRO A 122 -13.02 11.57 7.31
C PRO A 122 -12.00 12.66 6.97
N ILE A 123 -11.11 12.34 6.04
CA ILE A 123 -10.23 13.29 5.37
C ILE A 123 -10.43 13.16 3.85
N SER A 124 -10.66 14.28 3.17
CA SER A 124 -10.92 14.30 1.72
C SER A 124 -9.69 14.80 0.95
N ASP A 125 -9.74 14.63 -0.37
CA ASP A 125 -8.74 15.21 -1.28
C ASP A 125 -8.58 16.73 -1.06
N GLY A 126 -7.34 17.19 -1.04
CA GLY A 126 -6.98 18.58 -0.81
C GLY A 126 -7.06 19.04 0.64
N ALA A 127 -7.49 18.21 1.59
CA ALA A 127 -7.53 18.58 3.01
C ALA A 127 -6.14 18.93 3.53
N VAL A 128 -6.08 19.99 4.34
CA VAL A 128 -4.84 20.49 4.95
C VAL A 128 -4.78 20.05 6.41
N ILE A 129 -3.64 19.50 6.80
CA ILE A 129 -3.35 19.04 8.15
C ILE A 129 -2.13 19.83 8.65
N GLU A 130 -2.38 20.68 9.64
CA GLU A 130 -1.32 21.47 10.30
C GLU A 130 -0.78 20.74 11.51
N THR A 131 0.54 20.80 11.69
CA THR A 131 1.28 20.39 12.89
C THR A 131 2.00 21.60 13.47
N ASN A 132 2.89 21.39 14.45
CA ASN A 132 3.64 22.52 15.01
C ASN A 132 4.63 23.12 14.01
N GLN A 133 5.20 22.32 13.10
CA GLN A 133 6.27 22.72 12.19
C GLN A 133 5.91 22.61 10.71
N TYR A 134 4.96 21.73 10.36
CA TYR A 134 4.68 21.33 8.98
C TYR A 134 3.22 21.51 8.60
N THR A 135 2.99 21.63 7.30
CA THR A 135 1.63 21.68 6.71
C THR A 135 1.51 20.61 5.63
N PHE A 136 0.76 19.59 5.93
CA PHE A 136 0.52 18.48 5.00
C PHE A 136 -0.77 18.68 4.20
N ARG A 137 -0.80 18.12 3.00
CA ARG A 137 -2.00 18.05 2.16
C ARG A 137 -2.30 16.60 1.79
N ALA A 138 -3.52 16.17 2.02
CA ALA A 138 -4.00 14.89 1.54
C ALA A 138 -4.25 14.94 0.03
N ILE A 139 -3.81 13.92 -0.70
CA ILE A 139 -4.01 13.79 -2.15
C ILE A 139 -4.66 12.44 -2.41
N TYR A 140 -5.85 12.44 -2.99
CA TYR A 140 -6.55 11.21 -3.34
C TYR A 140 -5.89 10.50 -4.52
N THR A 141 -5.49 9.26 -4.33
CA THR A 141 -4.66 8.50 -5.28
C THR A 141 -5.14 7.05 -5.40
N PRO A 142 -6.36 6.83 -5.93
CA PRO A 142 -6.94 5.49 -6.01
C PRO A 142 -6.19 4.58 -6.97
N GLY A 143 -6.43 3.26 -6.84
CA GLY A 143 -5.92 2.24 -7.74
C GLY A 143 -5.31 1.05 -7.02
N HIS A 144 -4.46 1.27 -6.00
CA HIS A 144 -4.05 0.24 -5.05
C HIS A 144 -5.21 -0.18 -4.15
N SER A 145 -6.00 0.79 -3.72
CA SER A 145 -7.32 0.62 -3.12
C SER A 145 -8.20 1.82 -3.50
N GLU A 146 -9.51 1.71 -3.34
CA GLU A 146 -10.44 2.79 -3.65
C GLU A 146 -10.35 3.95 -2.65
N ASP A 147 -9.86 3.69 -1.45
CA ASP A 147 -9.72 4.64 -0.35
C ASP A 147 -8.30 5.22 -0.20
N HIS A 148 -7.42 4.95 -1.18
CA HIS A 148 -6.02 5.32 -1.06
C HIS A 148 -5.80 6.83 -1.19
N LEU A 149 -4.97 7.38 -0.30
CA LEU A 149 -4.44 8.74 -0.37
C LEU A 149 -2.94 8.78 -0.07
N CYS A 150 -2.28 9.81 -0.60
CA CYS A 150 -0.92 10.21 -0.23
C CYS A 150 -0.97 11.43 0.69
N LEU A 151 0.07 11.61 1.49
CA LEU A 151 0.24 12.79 2.33
C LEU A 151 1.46 13.57 1.83
N TYR A 152 1.26 14.83 1.41
CA TYR A 152 2.28 15.69 0.83
C TYR A 152 2.60 16.88 1.73
N GLU A 153 3.89 17.09 2.00
CA GLU A 153 4.44 18.27 2.66
C GLU A 153 5.21 19.10 1.61
N PRO A 154 4.71 20.29 1.24
CA PRO A 154 5.22 21.03 0.08
C PRO A 154 6.54 21.79 0.33
N GLN A 155 6.85 22.18 1.57
CA GLN A 155 8.04 22.98 1.86
C GLN A 155 9.30 22.10 1.84
N GLU A 156 9.24 20.94 2.46
CA GLU A 156 10.31 19.95 2.45
C GLU A 156 10.28 19.04 1.21
N GLY A 157 9.18 19.06 0.44
CA GLY A 157 9.00 18.20 -0.71
C GLY A 157 8.90 16.72 -0.34
N TRP A 158 8.29 16.41 0.78
CA TRP A 158 8.06 15.03 1.24
C TRP A 158 6.72 14.51 0.75
N LEU A 159 6.72 13.28 0.26
CA LEU A 159 5.50 12.59 -0.10
C LEU A 159 5.45 11.19 0.53
N PHE A 160 4.52 10.97 1.44
CA PHE A 160 4.19 9.67 1.99
C PHE A 160 3.20 9.00 1.04
N THR A 161 3.67 7.98 0.33
CA THR A 161 2.94 7.43 -0.82
C THR A 161 2.08 6.22 -0.47
N GLY A 162 2.07 5.78 0.79
CA GLY A 162 1.47 4.49 1.10
C GLY A 162 1.92 3.43 0.09
N ASP A 163 1.00 2.67 -0.44
CA ASP A 163 1.26 1.62 -1.41
C ASP A 163 0.99 2.02 -2.88
N LEU A 164 0.80 3.32 -3.15
CA LEU A 164 0.79 3.81 -4.53
C LEU A 164 2.13 3.57 -5.23
N PHE A 165 3.24 3.82 -4.52
CA PHE A 165 4.59 3.58 -5.01
C PHE A 165 5.20 2.39 -4.27
N VAL A 166 5.08 1.22 -4.84
CA VAL A 166 5.81 0.01 -4.43
C VAL A 166 7.09 -0.07 -5.25
N GLY A 167 8.23 -0.19 -4.62
CA GLY A 167 9.52 -0.16 -5.31
C GLY A 167 9.72 -1.27 -6.35
N GLY A 168 10.58 -1.00 -7.33
CA GLY A 168 10.93 -1.96 -8.37
C GLY A 168 9.89 -2.14 -9.47
N LYS A 169 9.97 -3.29 -10.17
CA LYS A 169 9.07 -3.66 -11.25
C LYS A 169 7.93 -4.53 -10.72
N ASP A 170 6.69 -4.08 -10.88
CA ASP A 170 5.53 -4.88 -10.53
C ASP A 170 5.42 -6.07 -11.49
N ARG A 171 5.39 -7.26 -10.92
CA ARG A 171 5.24 -8.51 -11.67
C ARG A 171 3.94 -9.24 -11.34
N ALA A 172 3.19 -8.76 -10.37
CA ALA A 172 1.91 -9.29 -9.95
C ALA A 172 1.04 -8.18 -9.38
N LEU A 173 -0.26 -8.41 -9.35
CA LEU A 173 -1.23 -7.49 -8.80
C LEU A 173 -2.27 -8.26 -7.99
N ARG A 174 -2.90 -7.62 -7.01
CA ARG A 174 -4.05 -8.19 -6.31
C ARG A 174 -5.31 -8.03 -7.16
N LYS A 175 -6.25 -8.95 -7.02
CA LYS A 175 -7.49 -9.01 -7.84
C LYS A 175 -8.31 -7.71 -7.81
N ASP A 176 -8.28 -7.02 -6.69
CA ASP A 176 -9.07 -5.81 -6.41
C ASP A 176 -8.36 -4.49 -6.75
N TYR A 177 -7.12 -4.55 -7.26
CA TYR A 177 -6.38 -3.36 -7.68
C TYR A 177 -6.66 -2.99 -9.13
N ASN A 178 -6.56 -1.69 -9.44
CA ASN A 178 -6.72 -1.17 -10.79
C ASN A 178 -5.43 -0.52 -11.28
N ILE A 179 -4.74 -1.19 -12.22
CA ILE A 179 -3.43 -0.74 -12.71
C ILE A 179 -3.50 0.59 -13.46
N TRP A 180 -4.58 0.87 -14.19
CA TRP A 180 -4.74 2.14 -14.91
C TRP A 180 -4.99 3.31 -13.96
N GLN A 181 -5.72 3.08 -12.87
CA GLN A 181 -5.87 4.09 -11.82
C GLN A 181 -4.54 4.31 -11.09
N ILE A 182 -3.76 3.25 -10.79
CA ILE A 182 -2.40 3.38 -10.23
C ILE A 182 -1.54 4.27 -11.12
N ILE A 183 -1.50 4.01 -12.43
CA ILE A 183 -0.74 4.84 -13.39
C ILE A 183 -1.23 6.30 -13.37
N THR A 184 -2.53 6.51 -13.37
CA THR A 184 -3.13 7.86 -13.31
C THR A 184 -2.74 8.59 -12.02
N SER A 185 -2.82 7.91 -10.88
CA SER A 185 -2.43 8.45 -9.58
C SER A 185 -0.93 8.76 -9.50
N LEU A 186 -0.07 7.88 -10.04
CA LEU A 186 1.38 8.15 -10.12
C LEU A 186 1.67 9.40 -10.99
N LYS A 187 0.94 9.58 -12.10
CA LYS A 187 1.07 10.77 -12.95
C LYS A 187 0.62 12.04 -12.26
N SER A 188 -0.43 11.99 -11.46
CA SER A 188 -0.94 13.18 -10.75
C SER A 188 0.05 13.72 -9.71
N ILE A 189 0.80 12.84 -9.05
CA ILE A 189 1.81 13.24 -8.05
C ILE A 189 3.18 13.59 -8.68
N LYS A 190 3.46 13.15 -9.91
CA LYS A 190 4.73 13.44 -10.60
C LYS A 190 4.98 14.95 -10.78
N GLY A 191 3.93 15.76 -10.92
CA GLY A 191 4.01 17.22 -11.09
C GLY A 191 4.33 17.99 -9.82
N LEU A 192 4.39 17.34 -8.66
CA LEU A 192 4.70 17.98 -7.39
C LEU A 192 6.20 18.28 -7.26
N HIS A 193 6.53 19.30 -6.46
CA HIS A 193 7.91 19.53 -6.06
C HIS A 193 8.32 18.52 -4.98
N LEU A 194 9.06 17.48 -5.38
CA LEU A 194 9.42 16.38 -4.50
C LEU A 194 10.93 16.33 -4.28
N ARG A 195 11.32 16.10 -3.02
CA ARG A 195 12.70 15.81 -2.62
C ARG A 195 12.86 14.40 -2.07
N LYS A 196 11.79 13.84 -1.47
CA LYS A 196 11.79 12.45 -0.97
C LYS A 196 10.43 11.78 -1.13
N LEU A 197 10.45 10.48 -1.47
CA LEU A 197 9.28 9.61 -1.32
C LEU A 197 9.47 8.71 -0.10
N PHE A 198 8.40 8.60 0.68
CA PHE A 198 8.28 7.72 1.85
C PHE A 198 7.21 6.65 1.59
N PRO A 199 7.59 5.50 0.97
CA PRO A 199 6.65 4.44 0.61
C PRO A 199 6.24 3.58 1.81
N GLY A 200 5.03 3.00 1.74
CA GLY A 200 4.50 2.12 2.80
C GLY A 200 5.16 0.74 2.88
N CYS A 201 5.80 0.26 1.81
CA CYS A 201 6.41 -1.08 1.77
C CYS A 201 7.70 -1.16 0.93
N ALA A 202 8.39 -0.04 0.74
CA ALA A 202 9.66 0.03 -0.01
C ALA A 202 10.68 0.93 0.69
N SER A 203 11.92 0.99 0.18
CA SER A 203 12.91 1.95 0.67
C SER A 203 12.55 3.38 0.27
N VAL A 204 12.92 4.34 1.11
CA VAL A 204 12.83 5.78 0.83
C VAL A 204 13.56 6.10 -0.48
N ARG A 205 13.03 7.03 -1.27
CA ARG A 205 13.63 7.48 -2.53
C ARG A 205 14.14 8.89 -2.38
N GLU A 206 15.45 9.05 -2.56
CA GLU A 206 16.14 10.35 -2.55
C GLU A 206 16.08 11.03 -3.93
N GLU A 207 15.77 10.26 -4.99
CA GLU A 207 15.55 10.74 -6.35
C GLU A 207 14.10 10.46 -6.78
N PRO A 208 13.14 11.20 -6.20
CA PRO A 208 11.72 10.90 -6.36
C PRO A 208 11.23 11.04 -7.79
N GLN A 209 11.67 12.08 -8.52
CA GLN A 209 11.22 12.33 -9.89
C GLN A 209 11.62 11.20 -10.83
N GLN A 210 12.91 10.81 -10.79
CA GLN A 210 13.40 9.69 -11.61
C GLN A 210 12.70 8.38 -11.25
N SER A 211 12.49 8.12 -9.96
CA SER A 211 11.80 6.93 -9.48
C SER A 211 10.35 6.83 -9.99
N LEU A 212 9.64 7.96 -10.00
CA LEU A 212 8.27 8.03 -10.54
C LEU A 212 8.26 7.89 -12.06
N GLU A 213 9.18 8.54 -12.77
CA GLU A 213 9.29 8.44 -14.23
C GLU A 213 9.57 7.01 -14.68
N ASP A 214 10.56 6.37 -14.07
CA ASP A 214 10.90 4.97 -14.36
C ASP A 214 9.73 4.02 -14.08
N LYS A 215 9.01 4.25 -12.98
CA LYS A 215 7.85 3.45 -12.61
C LYS A 215 6.70 3.61 -13.60
N ILE A 216 6.35 4.84 -13.94
CA ILE A 216 5.29 5.15 -14.90
C ILE A 216 5.64 4.58 -16.27
N ALA A 217 6.85 4.83 -16.76
CA ALA A 217 7.31 4.33 -18.06
C ALA A 217 7.26 2.79 -18.14
N TYR A 218 7.72 2.11 -17.07
CA TYR A 218 7.64 0.65 -16.99
C TYR A 218 6.20 0.14 -17.05
N LEU A 219 5.29 0.74 -16.28
CA LEU A 219 3.90 0.30 -16.23
C LEU A 219 3.17 0.56 -17.56
N GLU A 220 3.44 1.69 -18.22
CA GLU A 220 2.85 2.02 -19.52
C GLU A 220 3.38 1.11 -20.63
N ASP A 221 4.70 0.85 -20.68
CA ASP A 221 5.29 -0.09 -21.64
C ASP A 221 4.68 -1.49 -21.48
N LEU A 222 4.62 -1.97 -20.24
CA LEU A 222 4.02 -3.27 -19.94
C LEU A 222 2.56 -3.33 -20.38
N GLY A 223 1.78 -2.28 -20.12
CA GLY A 223 0.39 -2.18 -20.55
C GLY A 223 0.24 -2.22 -22.07
N GLY A 224 1.06 -1.46 -22.79
CA GLY A 224 1.09 -1.46 -24.26
C GLY A 224 1.36 -2.86 -24.82
N ARG A 225 2.34 -3.56 -24.28
CA ARG A 225 2.69 -4.94 -24.68
C ARG A 225 1.60 -5.95 -24.36
N VAL A 226 0.94 -5.82 -23.19
CA VAL A 226 -0.21 -6.67 -22.82
C VAL A 226 -1.33 -6.51 -23.84
N LEU A 227 -1.71 -5.27 -24.16
CA LEU A 227 -2.79 -4.96 -25.10
C LEU A 227 -2.44 -5.45 -26.52
N GLU A 228 -1.21 -5.31 -26.96
CA GLU A 228 -0.75 -5.77 -28.28
C GLU A 228 -0.83 -7.29 -28.40
N LEU A 229 -0.32 -8.05 -27.42
CA LEU A 229 -0.38 -9.51 -27.45
C LEU A 229 -1.81 -10.03 -27.36
N HIS A 230 -2.65 -9.39 -26.54
CA HIS A 230 -4.07 -9.73 -26.45
C HIS A 230 -4.79 -9.51 -27.81
N LYS A 231 -4.53 -8.38 -28.47
CA LYS A 231 -5.05 -8.09 -29.84
C LYS A 231 -4.61 -9.14 -30.87
N ARG A 232 -3.45 -9.76 -30.69
CA ARG A 232 -2.95 -10.88 -31.50
C ARG A 232 -3.57 -12.23 -31.14
N GLY A 233 -4.54 -12.28 -30.22
CA GLY A 233 -5.25 -13.48 -29.81
C GLY A 233 -4.53 -14.34 -28.77
N TRP A 234 -3.51 -13.80 -28.08
CA TRP A 234 -2.84 -14.54 -27.01
C TRP A 234 -3.72 -14.70 -25.78
N LYS A 235 -3.70 -15.88 -25.18
CA LYS A 235 -4.37 -16.12 -23.90
C LYS A 235 -3.68 -15.36 -22.76
N VAL A 236 -4.44 -14.96 -21.76
CA VAL A 236 -3.95 -14.24 -20.55
C VAL A 236 -2.76 -14.94 -19.88
N SER A 237 -2.84 -16.27 -19.74
CA SER A 237 -1.77 -17.09 -19.15
C SER A 237 -0.48 -17.07 -19.98
N ALA A 238 -0.59 -17.06 -21.31
CA ALA A 238 0.56 -16.97 -22.20
C ALA A 238 1.20 -15.56 -22.15
N ILE A 239 0.39 -14.48 -22.14
CA ILE A 239 0.86 -13.12 -21.97
C ILE A 239 1.58 -12.96 -20.62
N ALA A 240 0.99 -13.44 -19.53
CA ALA A 240 1.61 -13.38 -18.20
C ALA A 240 2.97 -14.10 -18.15
N ARG A 241 3.08 -15.27 -18.78
CA ARG A 241 4.35 -16.02 -18.86
C ARG A 241 5.39 -15.29 -19.68
N GLU A 242 5.02 -14.76 -20.84
CA GLU A 242 5.91 -14.06 -21.76
C GLU A 242 6.47 -12.78 -21.16
N LEU A 243 5.61 -11.92 -20.61
CA LEU A 243 6.00 -10.59 -20.15
C LEU A 243 6.52 -10.55 -18.71
N LEU A 244 6.02 -11.45 -17.85
CA LEU A 244 6.28 -11.40 -16.41
C LEU A 244 7.09 -12.63 -15.92
N GLY A 245 7.38 -13.57 -16.82
CA GLY A 245 8.20 -14.75 -16.54
C GLY A 245 7.46 -15.88 -15.84
N GLY A 246 8.21 -16.83 -15.27
CA GLY A 246 7.69 -18.02 -14.61
C GLY A 246 6.87 -17.74 -13.34
N PRO A 247 6.17 -18.76 -12.80
CA PRO A 247 5.34 -18.65 -11.61
C PRO A 247 6.13 -18.09 -10.42
N MET A 248 5.45 -17.28 -9.61
CA MET A 248 6.00 -16.72 -8.38
C MET A 248 5.47 -17.48 -7.17
N TRP A 249 6.30 -17.72 -6.16
CA TRP A 249 5.86 -18.44 -4.95
C TRP A 249 4.64 -17.75 -4.28
N VAL A 250 4.56 -16.42 -4.36
CA VAL A 250 3.45 -15.64 -3.82
C VAL A 250 2.10 -16.02 -4.46
N GLU A 251 2.07 -16.39 -5.74
CA GLU A 251 0.85 -16.86 -6.42
C GLU A 251 0.32 -18.13 -5.79
N ILE A 252 1.21 -19.05 -5.37
CA ILE A 252 0.86 -20.30 -4.71
C ILE A 252 0.30 -20.01 -3.31
N VAL A 253 0.99 -19.21 -2.52
CA VAL A 253 0.61 -18.90 -1.13
C VAL A 253 -0.70 -18.12 -1.06
N THR A 254 -0.96 -17.25 -2.04
CA THR A 254 -2.18 -16.44 -2.11
C THR A 254 -3.30 -17.11 -2.92
N LEU A 255 -3.11 -18.33 -3.40
CA LEU A 255 -4.04 -19.05 -4.27
C LEU A 255 -4.47 -18.20 -5.49
N GLY A 256 -3.51 -17.48 -6.08
CA GLY A 256 -3.73 -16.63 -7.25
C GLY A 256 -4.40 -15.27 -6.97
N HIS A 257 -4.75 -14.96 -5.72
CA HIS A 257 -5.34 -13.68 -5.35
C HIS A 257 -4.38 -12.52 -5.64
N PHE A 258 -3.07 -12.73 -5.42
CA PHE A 258 -2.00 -11.84 -5.86
C PHE A 258 -1.18 -12.57 -6.92
N SER A 259 -1.31 -12.18 -8.20
CA SER A 259 -0.69 -12.94 -9.29
C SER A 259 -0.37 -12.09 -10.53
N ARG A 260 0.51 -12.64 -11.38
CA ARG A 260 0.80 -12.10 -12.72
C ARG A 260 -0.45 -12.09 -13.61
N ARG A 261 -1.31 -13.12 -13.46
CA ARG A 261 -2.58 -13.18 -14.18
C ARG A 261 -3.47 -11.99 -13.83
N GLN A 262 -3.58 -11.62 -12.55
CA GLN A 262 -4.37 -10.47 -12.15
C GLN A 262 -3.82 -9.14 -12.70
N LEU A 263 -2.50 -9.01 -12.81
CA LEU A 263 -1.90 -7.84 -13.43
C LEU A 263 -2.28 -7.71 -14.91
N VAL A 264 -2.21 -8.81 -15.66
CA VAL A 264 -2.63 -8.83 -17.08
C VAL A 264 -4.13 -8.53 -17.21
N LEU A 265 -4.98 -9.15 -16.37
CA LEU A 265 -6.42 -8.90 -16.36
C LEU A 265 -6.75 -7.43 -16.04
N SER A 266 -6.04 -6.82 -15.11
CA SER A 266 -6.22 -5.40 -14.77
C SER A 266 -5.90 -4.48 -15.95
N TYR A 267 -4.86 -4.78 -16.74
CA TYR A 267 -4.58 -4.04 -17.97
C TYR A 267 -5.68 -4.20 -19.03
N LEU A 268 -6.26 -5.39 -19.12
CA LEU A 268 -7.36 -5.68 -20.05
C LEU A 268 -8.71 -5.19 -19.54
N GLN A 269 -8.78 -4.70 -18.31
CA GLN A 269 -10.02 -4.32 -17.61
C GLN A 269 -11.04 -5.47 -17.55
N MET A 270 -10.54 -6.70 -17.46
CA MET A 270 -11.34 -7.93 -17.40
C MET A 270 -11.40 -8.45 -15.96
N LYS A 271 -12.54 -9.02 -15.57
CA LYS A 271 -12.66 -9.75 -14.32
C LYS A 271 -12.15 -11.19 -14.50
N SER A 272 -11.73 -11.79 -13.39
CA SER A 272 -11.23 -13.18 -13.41
C SER A 272 -12.27 -14.17 -13.93
N ASP A 273 -13.54 -13.87 -13.71
CA ASP A 273 -14.67 -14.73 -14.06
C ASP A 273 -15.10 -14.60 -15.53
N ASP A 274 -14.59 -13.55 -16.24
CA ASP A 274 -14.87 -13.30 -17.66
C ASP A 274 -13.93 -14.09 -18.60
N VAL A 275 -12.98 -14.85 -18.02
CA VAL A 275 -11.98 -15.58 -18.80
C VAL A 275 -12.15 -17.07 -18.59
N ASP A 276 -12.61 -17.76 -19.61
CA ASP A 276 -12.65 -19.23 -19.72
C ASP A 276 -11.22 -19.81 -19.72
N ASP A 277 -10.55 -19.79 -18.58
CA ASP A 277 -9.28 -20.48 -18.37
C ASP A 277 -9.19 -20.95 -16.91
N PRO A 278 -9.86 -22.05 -16.58
CA PRO A 278 -9.74 -22.67 -15.26
C PRO A 278 -8.39 -23.35 -15.13
N TYR A 279 -7.43 -22.65 -14.58
CA TYR A 279 -6.15 -23.14 -14.07
C TYR A 279 -5.02 -23.52 -15.04
N PRO A 280 -3.75 -23.40 -14.54
CA PRO A 280 -2.58 -23.49 -15.40
C PRO A 280 -2.46 -24.87 -15.99
N ASP A 281 -2.12 -24.86 -17.26
CA ASP A 281 -1.59 -25.94 -18.04
C ASP A 281 -0.73 -26.91 -17.18
N LYS A 282 -1.31 -28.08 -16.88
CA LYS A 282 -0.58 -29.24 -16.36
C LYS A 282 0.07 -30.02 -17.49
N SER A 283 0.32 -29.42 -18.63
CA SER A 283 1.02 -30.02 -19.74
C SER A 283 2.45 -29.56 -19.82
N GLY A 284 3.30 -30.16 -19.06
CA GLY A 284 4.73 -30.21 -19.16
C GLY A 284 5.13 -31.61 -18.77
N GLY A 285 4.95 -32.54 -19.69
CA GLY A 285 5.64 -33.81 -19.63
C GLY A 285 7.04 -33.68 -20.17
#